data_f72185d3c948621ec083888b52c0f61e
#
_entry.id   f72185d3c948621ec083888b52c0f61e
#
_cell.length_a   1.000
_cell.length_b   1.000
_cell.length_c   1.000
_cell.angle_alpha   90.00
_cell.angle_beta   90.00
_cell.angle_gamma   90.00
#
_symmetry.space_group_name_H-M   'P 1'
#
loop_
_entity.id
_entity.type
_entity.pdbx_description
1 polymer ?
#
loop_
_entity_poly.entity_id
_entity_poly.type
_entity_poly.pdbx_seq_one_letter_code
_entity_poly.pdbx_strand_id
1 'polypeptide(L)'
;MNQTATAASTAKWEHFPHDADVGVRGFGATAAEAFEQAAQALTAVVTQTEVEPKVLVEVTCEAPDLELLFAEWLNAVIYEMAVRGMLFGRFAVRIEGTRLAGSLWGEPVDVERHACVYRKLDSAIFVVKATENWI
;
A
#
# COMPACT_ATOMS: atom_id res chain seq x y z
N MET A 1 -2.47 -30.65 6.00
CA MET A 1 -2.39 -30.08 5.98
C MET A 1 -2.21 -29.03 5.99
N ASN A 2 -2.26 -28.63 5.86
CA ASN A 2 -2.21 -27.67 5.77
C ASN A 2 -1.81 -26.75 6.37
N GLN A 3 -1.54 -26.69 6.95
CA GLN A 3 -0.96 -25.90 7.63
C GLN A 3 -0.13 -25.01 7.01
N THR A 4 0.33 -25.21 6.12
CA THR A 4 1.12 -24.39 5.35
C THR A 4 0.46 -23.16 4.96
N ALA A 5 -0.76 -23.19 4.68
CA ALA A 5 -1.50 -22.02 4.39
C ALA A 5 -1.42 -21.04 5.54
N THR A 6 -1.34 -21.56 6.70
CA THR A 6 -1.22 -20.73 7.86
C THR A 6 0.05 -19.93 7.84
N ALA A 7 1.12 -20.54 7.42
CA ALA A 7 2.38 -19.84 7.38
C ALA A 7 2.30 -18.66 6.47
N ALA A 8 1.56 -18.79 5.37
CA ALA A 8 1.46 -17.71 4.44
C ALA A 8 0.51 -16.62 4.90
N SER A 9 -0.30 -16.91 5.89
CA SER A 9 -1.34 -15.96 6.23
C SER A 9 -0.90 -14.88 7.18
N THR A 10 0.40 -14.66 7.35
CA THR A 10 0.85 -13.49 8.10
C THR A 10 0.61 -12.22 7.29
N ALA A 11 0.45 -12.31 5.98
CA ALA A 11 0.24 -11.13 5.15
C ALA A 11 -1.18 -10.63 5.34
N LYS A 12 -1.30 -9.40 5.81
CA LYS A 12 -2.61 -8.78 5.99
C LYS A 12 -2.44 -7.30 6.22
N TRP A 13 -3.54 -6.59 6.20
CA TRP A 13 -3.51 -5.17 6.47
C TRP A 13 -4.69 -4.81 7.37
N GLU A 14 -4.60 -3.61 7.94
CA GLU A 14 -5.71 -3.11 8.76
C GLU A 14 -5.66 -1.59 8.79
N HIS A 15 -6.79 -1.00 9.13
CA HIS A 15 -6.89 0.42 9.39
C HIS A 15 -6.97 0.62 10.91
N PHE A 16 -6.54 1.78 11.35
CA PHE A 16 -6.70 2.13 12.76
C PHE A 16 -6.96 3.63 12.86
N PRO A 17 -7.64 4.07 13.91
CA PRO A 17 -7.91 5.50 14.05
C PRO A 17 -6.65 6.25 14.45
N HIS A 18 -6.51 7.46 13.94
CA HIS A 18 -5.38 8.30 14.27
C HIS A 18 -5.87 9.75 14.27
N ASP A 19 -6.21 10.26 15.43
CA ASP A 19 -6.82 11.57 15.57
C ASP A 19 -8.06 11.64 14.70
N ALA A 20 -8.13 12.57 13.77
CA ALA A 20 -9.28 12.69 12.88
C ALA A 20 -9.08 11.92 11.58
N ASP A 21 -8.01 11.19 11.47
CA ASP A 21 -7.64 10.51 10.24
C ASP A 21 -7.61 9.01 10.39
N VAL A 22 -7.24 8.34 9.32
CA VAL A 22 -7.12 6.89 9.29
C VAL A 22 -5.67 6.53 9.10
N GLY A 23 -5.19 5.62 9.94
CA GLY A 23 -3.86 5.07 9.77
C GLY A 23 -3.94 3.74 9.05
N VAL A 24 -2.87 3.37 8.37
CA VAL A 24 -2.80 2.09 7.67
C VAL A 24 -1.66 1.29 8.24
N ARG A 25 -1.84 -0.03 8.25
CA ARG A 25 -0.86 -0.92 8.84
C ARG A 25 -0.76 -2.17 7.98
N GLY A 26 0.45 -2.56 7.64
CA GLY A 26 0.68 -3.76 6.87
C GLY A 26 1.47 -4.77 7.66
N PHE A 27 1.16 -6.04 7.47
CA PHE A 27 1.80 -7.14 8.15
C PHE A 27 2.31 -8.14 7.13
N GLY A 28 3.46 -8.71 7.38
CA GLY A 28 3.98 -9.72 6.50
C GLY A 28 5.20 -10.39 7.09
N ALA A 29 5.64 -11.44 6.45
CA ALA A 29 6.83 -12.18 6.89
C ALA A 29 8.11 -11.40 6.57
N THR A 30 8.04 -10.47 5.63
CA THR A 30 9.18 -9.65 5.27
C THR A 30 8.72 -8.19 5.20
N ALA A 31 9.69 -7.29 5.19
CA ALA A 31 9.37 -5.87 5.03
C ALA A 31 8.65 -5.62 3.71
N ALA A 32 9.12 -6.26 2.65
CA ALA A 32 8.50 -6.08 1.33
C ALA A 32 7.04 -6.47 1.38
N GLU A 33 6.73 -7.59 2.01
CA GLU A 33 5.36 -8.07 2.10
C GLU A 33 4.51 -7.11 2.94
N ALA A 34 5.06 -6.61 4.03
CA ALA A 34 4.34 -5.65 4.85
C ALA A 34 4.08 -4.36 4.08
N PHE A 35 5.02 -3.93 3.27
CA PHE A 35 4.85 -2.74 2.44
C PHE A 35 3.74 -2.93 1.43
N GLU A 36 3.68 -4.12 0.82
CA GLU A 36 2.60 -4.43 -0.13
C GLU A 36 1.25 -4.37 0.55
N GLN A 37 1.17 -4.94 1.74
CA GLN A 37 -0.10 -4.96 2.48
C GLN A 37 -0.52 -3.57 2.91
N ALA A 38 0.42 -2.72 3.29
CA ALA A 38 0.09 -1.36 3.66
C ALA A 38 -0.46 -0.58 2.47
N ALA A 39 0.05 -0.85 1.27
CA ALA A 39 -0.49 -0.23 0.07
C ALA A 39 -1.92 -0.69 -0.20
N GLN A 40 -2.22 -1.96 0.08
CA GLN A 40 -3.59 -2.44 -0.02
C GLN A 40 -4.49 -1.69 0.94
N ALA A 41 -4.00 -1.48 2.16
CA ALA A 41 -4.77 -0.74 3.15
C ALA A 41 -5.03 0.69 2.69
N LEU A 42 -4.05 1.28 2.03
CA LEU A 42 -4.18 2.63 1.50
C LEU A 42 -5.29 2.70 0.45
N THR A 43 -5.30 1.76 -0.48
CA THR A 43 -6.35 1.72 -1.49
C THR A 43 -7.72 1.54 -0.83
N ALA A 44 -7.79 0.74 0.22
CA ALA A 44 -9.05 0.50 0.89
C ALA A 44 -9.58 1.73 1.61
N VAL A 45 -8.75 2.72 1.89
CA VAL A 45 -9.24 4.00 2.40
C VAL A 45 -10.01 4.74 1.31
N VAL A 46 -9.57 4.60 0.07
CA VAL A 46 -10.14 5.33 -1.05
C VAL A 46 -11.38 4.64 -1.61
N THR A 47 -11.34 3.33 -1.76
CA THR A 47 -12.45 2.60 -2.32
C THR A 47 -12.51 1.20 -1.73
N GLN A 48 -13.72 0.67 -1.63
CA GLN A 48 -13.91 -0.71 -1.21
C GLN A 48 -14.22 -1.62 -2.39
N THR A 49 -14.34 -1.05 -3.57
CA THR A 49 -14.56 -1.81 -4.77
C THR A 49 -13.24 -2.37 -5.24
N GLU A 50 -13.28 -3.59 -5.73
CA GLU A 50 -12.08 -4.22 -6.26
C GLU A 50 -11.54 -3.42 -7.44
N VAL A 51 -10.23 -3.22 -7.47
CA VAL A 51 -9.56 -2.49 -8.53
C VAL A 51 -8.94 -3.51 -9.47
N GLU A 52 -9.24 -3.38 -10.76
CA GLU A 52 -8.73 -4.34 -11.73
C GLU A 52 -7.29 -4.02 -12.12
N PRO A 53 -6.45 -5.05 -12.22
CA PRO A 53 -5.02 -4.83 -12.50
C PRO A 53 -4.74 -4.71 -14.00
N LYS A 54 -5.24 -3.67 -14.62
CA LYS A 54 -5.15 -3.52 -16.06
C LYS A 54 -3.88 -2.87 -16.56
N VAL A 55 -3.33 -1.95 -15.78
CA VAL A 55 -2.17 -1.17 -16.20
C VAL A 55 -1.08 -1.29 -15.14
N LEU A 56 0.14 -1.49 -15.58
CA LEU A 56 1.28 -1.59 -14.68
C LEU A 56 2.03 -0.26 -14.63
N VAL A 57 2.30 0.19 -13.43
CA VAL A 57 3.13 1.37 -13.20
C VAL A 57 4.26 0.94 -12.27
N GLU A 58 5.47 1.37 -12.57
CA GLU A 58 6.60 1.00 -11.73
C GLU A 58 7.20 2.22 -11.07
N VAL A 59 7.63 2.05 -9.82
CA VAL A 59 8.22 3.14 -9.06
C VAL A 59 9.49 2.65 -8.38
N THR A 60 10.38 3.58 -8.08
CA THR A 60 11.57 3.27 -7.29
C THR A 60 11.67 4.30 -6.19
N CYS A 61 12.15 3.86 -5.05
CA CYS A 61 12.33 4.73 -3.89
C CYS A 61 13.66 4.44 -3.25
N GLU A 62 14.15 5.41 -2.51
CA GLU A 62 15.39 5.24 -1.77
C GLU A 62 15.31 6.07 -0.51
N ALA A 63 15.78 5.51 0.61
CA ALA A 63 15.77 6.23 1.87
C ALA A 63 16.82 5.61 2.78
N PRO A 64 17.28 6.37 3.78
CA PRO A 64 18.38 5.86 4.63
C PRO A 64 18.00 4.68 5.51
N ASP A 65 16.72 4.51 5.83
CA ASP A 65 16.32 3.36 6.65
C ASP A 65 14.94 2.88 6.22
N LEU A 66 14.54 1.75 6.77
CA LEU A 66 13.29 1.12 6.39
C LEU A 66 12.07 1.96 6.73
N GLU A 67 12.14 2.67 7.82
CA GLU A 67 11.01 3.48 8.23
C GLU A 67 10.74 4.59 7.23
N LEU A 68 11.79 5.27 6.84
CA LEU A 68 11.66 6.33 5.84
C LEU A 68 11.37 5.74 4.46
N LEU A 69 11.92 4.59 4.16
CA LEU A 69 11.63 3.93 2.88
C LEU A 69 10.16 3.59 2.77
N PHE A 70 9.55 3.18 3.86
CA PHE A 70 8.14 2.89 3.89
C PHE A 70 7.32 4.14 3.60
N ALA A 71 7.68 5.26 4.22
CA ALA A 71 6.99 6.52 3.96
C ALA A 71 7.13 6.93 2.49
N GLU A 72 8.32 6.76 1.94
CA GLU A 72 8.55 7.07 0.53
C GLU A 72 7.70 6.18 -0.37
N TRP A 73 7.59 4.91 -0.02
CA TRP A 73 6.79 3.97 -0.79
C TRP A 73 5.32 4.39 -0.83
N LEU A 74 4.73 4.69 0.32
CA LEU A 74 3.33 5.08 0.34
C LEU A 74 3.11 6.42 -0.36
N ASN A 75 4.06 7.34 -0.19
CA ASN A 75 3.96 8.62 -0.90
C ASN A 75 4.03 8.42 -2.40
N ALA A 76 4.84 7.48 -2.85
CA ALA A 76 4.94 7.19 -4.28
C ALA A 76 3.62 6.64 -4.81
N VAL A 77 2.98 5.76 -4.05
CA VAL A 77 1.69 5.21 -4.46
C VAL A 77 0.65 6.31 -4.57
N ILE A 78 0.60 7.18 -3.57
CA ILE A 78 -0.35 8.28 -3.57
C ILE A 78 -0.09 9.21 -4.75
N TYR A 79 1.17 9.51 -4.98
CA TYR A 79 1.56 10.39 -6.07
C TYR A 79 1.09 9.84 -7.42
N GLU A 80 1.32 8.54 -7.64
CA GLU A 80 0.92 7.94 -8.90
C GLU A 80 -0.59 7.91 -9.05
N MET A 81 -1.30 7.68 -7.97
CA MET A 81 -2.76 7.75 -8.01
C MET A 81 -3.23 9.13 -8.45
N ALA A 82 -2.64 10.16 -7.84
CA ALA A 82 -3.07 11.52 -8.09
C ALA A 82 -2.70 12.00 -9.49
N VAL A 83 -1.47 11.75 -9.89
CA VAL A 83 -0.97 12.25 -11.17
C VAL A 83 -1.62 11.54 -12.33
N ARG A 84 -1.85 10.25 -12.20
CA ARG A 84 -2.39 9.46 -13.30
C ARG A 84 -3.91 9.31 -13.25
N GLY A 85 -4.54 9.74 -12.16
CA GLY A 85 -5.98 9.53 -12.02
C GLY A 85 -6.32 8.06 -11.98
N MET A 86 -5.53 7.27 -11.24
CA MET A 86 -5.70 5.84 -11.19
C MET A 86 -5.84 5.35 -9.76
N LEU A 87 -6.40 4.16 -9.63
CA LEU A 87 -6.36 3.41 -8.39
C LEU A 87 -5.56 2.15 -8.64
N PHE A 88 -4.87 1.70 -7.60
CA PHE A 88 -4.06 0.49 -7.71
C PHE A 88 -4.54 -0.51 -6.67
N GLY A 89 -4.67 -1.77 -7.07
CA GLY A 89 -5.17 -2.80 -6.18
C GLY A 89 -4.25 -3.98 -6.05
N ARG A 90 -3.11 -3.95 -6.71
CA ARG A 90 -2.17 -5.04 -6.65
C ARG A 90 -0.78 -4.45 -6.61
N PHE A 91 0.05 -4.98 -5.74
CA PHE A 91 1.37 -4.39 -5.50
C PHE A 91 2.41 -5.49 -5.37
N ALA A 92 3.59 -5.23 -5.87
CA ALA A 92 4.73 -6.10 -5.67
C ALA A 92 5.91 -5.23 -5.31
N VAL A 93 6.59 -5.57 -4.21
CA VAL A 93 7.68 -4.74 -3.71
C VAL A 93 8.93 -5.60 -3.56
N ARG A 94 10.03 -5.03 -3.97
CA ARG A 94 11.33 -5.65 -3.77
C ARG A 94 12.24 -4.63 -3.12
N ILE A 95 12.84 -5.01 -2.01
CA ILE A 95 13.71 -4.13 -1.24
C ILE A 95 15.10 -4.72 -1.22
N GLU A 96 16.08 -3.88 -1.57
CA GLU A 96 17.48 -4.27 -1.53
C GLU A 96 18.23 -3.15 -0.84
N GLY A 97 18.64 -3.41 0.41
CA GLY A 97 19.33 -2.38 1.20
C GLY A 97 18.42 -1.20 1.43
N THR A 98 18.81 -0.04 0.90
CA THR A 98 18.04 1.19 1.09
C THR A 98 17.18 1.51 -0.13
N ARG A 99 17.10 0.60 -1.08
CA ARG A 99 16.37 0.86 -2.31
C ARG A 99 15.15 -0.04 -2.42
N LEU A 100 14.12 0.50 -3.04
CA LEU A 100 12.88 -0.23 -3.25
C LEU A 100 12.47 -0.12 -4.71
N ALA A 101 12.08 -1.25 -5.29
CA ALA A 101 11.46 -1.27 -6.60
C ALA A 101 10.05 -1.81 -6.42
N GLY A 102 9.07 -1.04 -6.84
CA GLY A 102 7.68 -1.41 -6.66
C GLY A 102 6.93 -1.45 -7.97
N SER A 103 6.00 -2.38 -8.07
CA SER A 103 5.10 -2.50 -9.20
C SER A 103 3.68 -2.31 -8.70
N LEU A 104 2.93 -1.50 -9.43
CA LEU A 104 1.55 -1.20 -9.07
C LEU A 104 0.67 -1.52 -10.26
N TRP A 105 -0.34 -2.33 -10.04
CA TRP A 105 -1.31 -2.65 -11.09
C TRP A 105 -2.65 -2.05 -10.74
N GLY A 106 -3.25 -1.35 -11.68
CA GLY A 106 -4.52 -0.70 -11.42
C GLY A 106 -5.24 -0.29 -12.68
N GLU A 107 -6.16 0.64 -12.52
CA GLU A 107 -7.03 1.10 -13.58
C GLU A 107 -7.41 2.56 -13.33
N PRO A 108 -7.86 3.27 -14.37
CA PRO A 108 -8.29 4.65 -14.17
C PRO A 108 -9.46 4.72 -13.20
N VAL A 109 -9.53 5.80 -12.45
CA VAL A 109 -10.61 6.01 -11.51
C VAL A 109 -11.92 6.13 -12.25
N ASP A 110 -12.92 5.39 -11.79
CA ASP A 110 -14.29 5.50 -12.26
C ASP A 110 -15.10 5.81 -11.02
N VAL A 111 -15.48 7.06 -10.87
CA VAL A 111 -16.09 7.53 -9.63
C VAL A 111 -17.33 6.74 -9.30
N GLU A 112 -18.13 6.40 -10.31
CA GLU A 112 -19.35 5.66 -10.07
C GLU A 112 -19.11 4.23 -9.66
N ARG A 113 -18.23 3.54 -10.39
CA ARG A 113 -17.97 2.15 -10.08
C ARG A 113 -17.19 1.98 -8.79
N HIS A 114 -16.21 2.85 -8.59
CA HIS A 114 -15.35 2.72 -7.42
C HIS A 114 -15.96 3.35 -6.17
N ALA A 115 -16.92 4.24 -6.36
CA ALA A 115 -17.56 4.93 -5.23
C ALA A 115 -16.50 5.47 -4.28
N CYS A 116 -15.46 6.08 -4.81
CA CYS A 116 -14.31 6.42 -4.01
C CYS A 116 -14.46 7.77 -3.32
N VAL A 117 -13.76 7.90 -2.21
CA VAL A 117 -13.69 9.14 -1.47
C VAL A 117 -12.33 9.76 -1.73
N TYR A 118 -12.12 10.07 -2.96
CA TYR A 118 -10.82 10.42 -3.49
C TYR A 118 -10.13 11.55 -2.76
N ARG A 119 -10.87 12.55 -2.34
CA ARG A 119 -10.21 13.68 -1.72
C ARG A 119 -9.66 13.36 -0.34
N LYS A 120 -9.96 12.21 0.22
CA LYS A 120 -9.34 11.84 1.47
C LYS A 120 -7.85 11.62 1.33
N LEU A 121 -7.38 11.39 0.14
CA LEU A 121 -5.95 11.20 -0.05
C LEU A 121 -5.15 12.45 0.24
N ASP A 122 -5.75 13.61 0.01
CA ASP A 122 -5.03 14.84 0.22
C ASP A 122 -4.68 15.10 1.65
N SER A 123 -5.54 14.67 2.55
CA SER A 123 -5.32 14.93 3.95
C SER A 123 -4.93 13.69 4.71
N ALA A 124 -4.78 12.60 4.04
CA ALA A 124 -4.48 11.36 4.72
C ALA A 124 -3.12 11.45 5.33
N ILE A 125 -3.07 11.13 6.58
CA ILE A 125 -1.86 11.09 7.28
C ILE A 125 -1.51 9.68 7.49
N PHE A 126 -0.34 9.34 7.15
CA PHE A 126 -0.04 7.99 7.22
C PHE A 126 0.86 7.71 8.30
N VAL A 127 0.36 7.09 9.26
CA VAL A 127 1.20 6.51 10.19
C VAL A 127 1.43 5.16 9.72
N VAL A 128 2.63 4.95 9.48
CA VAL A 128 2.92 3.74 8.94
C VAL A 128 3.65 2.98 9.93
N LYS A 129 3.17 1.86 10.29
CA LYS A 129 3.84 1.04 11.17
C LYS A 129 3.91 -0.28 10.54
N ALA A 130 5.04 -0.74 10.38
CA ALA A 130 5.17 -2.07 9.90
C ALA A 130 5.06 -2.99 11.06
N THR A 131 5.03 -4.23 10.78
CA THR A 131 4.80 -5.20 11.78
C THR A 131 6.02 -5.46 12.55
N GLU A 132 5.85 -6.09 13.62
CA GLU A 132 6.95 -6.52 14.40
C GLU A 132 7.74 -7.58 13.70
N ASN A 133 7.23 -8.13 12.63
CA ASN A 133 7.95 -9.22 11.99
C ASN A 133 9.15 -8.76 11.20
N TRP A 134 9.25 -7.51 10.84
CA TRP A 134 10.35 -7.06 10.05
C TRP A 134 11.17 -6.01 10.76
N ILE A 135 10.83 -5.71 11.93
CA ILE A 135 11.63 -4.81 12.71
C ILE A 135 12.71 -5.52 13.52
#